data_53bc51beae0ce92c3aebd0ca73c94e80
#
_entry.id   53bc51beae0ce92c3aebd0ca73c94e80
#
_cell.length_a   1.000
_cell.length_b   1.000
_cell.length_c   1.000
_cell.angle_alpha   90.00
_cell.angle_beta   90.00
_cell.angle_gamma   90.00
#
_symmetry.space_group_name_H-M   'P 1'
#
loop_
_entity.id
_entity.type
_entity.pdbx_description
1 polymer ?
#
loop_
_entity_poly.entity_id
_entity_poly.type
_entity_poly.pdbx_seq_one_letter_code
_entity_poly.pdbx_strand_id
1 'polypeptide(L)'
;MESKRLDNAALAAGISPNYINAHGKPQSIGAETKRRLLDAMHRTTAATQVAVTPVPNVMVYTAGKKMPLAVEGSGEFNWLLTTEEGVQHKGHAVGGKSFNLPAKLPEGYHTLTLTQGELRSHCRIIVAPKRCYEPQALLAGQKLWGACVQLYTLRSEKNWGIGDFGDLRTMLVDVAQRGGAFIGLNPIHALYPANPESASPYSPSSRRWLNVIYIDVNAVDDFRLSKEAQAWWKKPATQQALQRARDAEWVDYSAVTALKMTALRMAWKSFSARDDEQMAAFRQFVAQEGDSLYWQAAFDALHAHQVKEDALRWGWPVWPEAFQSVDSPEVKRFCEEHRDDVDFYLWLQWLAYTQFADCWKTSQ
;
A
#
# COMPACT_ATOMS: atom_id res chain seq x y z
N MET A 1 8.78 47.56 0.22
CA MET A 1 9.88 46.73 -0.38
C MET A 1 9.87 45.30 0.11
N GLU A 2 9.68 45.06 1.41
CA GLU A 2 9.68 43.71 2.02
C GLU A 2 8.57 42.79 1.52
N SER A 3 7.35 43.31 1.31
CA SER A 3 6.21 42.54 0.77
C SER A 3 6.48 42.00 -0.65
N LYS A 4 7.06 42.77 -1.53
CA LYS A 4 7.41 42.34 -2.89
C LYS A 4 8.48 41.23 -2.91
N ARG A 5 9.45 41.30 -1.98
CA ARG A 5 10.48 40.25 -1.85
C ARG A 5 9.87 38.94 -1.38
N LEU A 6 8.96 39.01 -0.39
CA LEU A 6 8.25 37.85 0.10
C LEU A 6 7.36 37.21 -1.00
N ASP A 7 6.64 38.06 -1.75
CA ASP A 7 5.79 37.58 -2.84
C ASP A 7 6.60 36.91 -3.95
N ASN A 8 7.74 37.48 -4.32
CA ASN A 8 8.65 36.89 -5.30
C ASN A 8 9.27 35.59 -4.81
N ALA A 9 9.70 35.52 -3.53
CA ALA A 9 10.24 34.29 -2.94
C ALA A 9 9.20 33.19 -2.88
N ALA A 10 7.97 33.52 -2.48
CA ALA A 10 6.84 32.59 -2.42
C ALA A 10 6.50 32.04 -3.82
N LEU A 11 6.43 32.91 -4.82
CA LEU A 11 6.16 32.50 -6.20
C LEU A 11 7.28 31.62 -6.77
N ALA A 12 8.54 31.97 -6.53
CA ALA A 12 9.70 31.15 -6.93
C ALA A 12 9.72 29.76 -6.26
N ALA A 13 9.19 29.66 -5.03
CA ALA A 13 9.04 28.41 -4.31
C ALA A 13 7.77 27.62 -4.71
N GLY A 14 6.97 28.11 -5.68
CA GLY A 14 5.75 27.44 -6.11
C GLY A 14 4.53 27.69 -5.24
N ILE A 15 4.58 28.67 -4.33
CA ILE A 15 3.43 29.06 -3.50
C ILE A 15 2.51 29.96 -4.31
N SER A 16 1.28 29.50 -4.57
CA SER A 16 0.28 30.29 -5.29
C SER A 16 -0.06 31.58 -4.54
N PRO A 17 -0.13 32.74 -5.20
CA PRO A 17 -0.51 33.99 -4.55
C PRO A 17 -1.99 34.03 -4.17
N ASN A 18 -2.83 33.32 -4.93
CA ASN A 18 -4.29 33.31 -4.75
C ASN A 18 -4.86 31.90 -4.89
N TYR A 19 -6.02 31.68 -4.31
CA TYR A 19 -6.78 30.43 -4.47
C TYR A 19 -8.29 30.73 -4.48
N ILE A 20 -9.06 29.78 -4.97
CA ILE A 20 -10.53 29.82 -4.90
C ILE A 20 -10.94 28.99 -3.69
N ASN A 21 -11.67 29.61 -2.75
CA ASN A 21 -12.13 28.93 -1.55
C ASN A 21 -13.30 27.96 -1.83
N ALA A 22 -13.71 27.21 -0.83
CA ALA A 22 -14.81 26.24 -0.94
C ALA A 22 -16.18 26.85 -1.34
N HIS A 23 -16.33 28.18 -1.23
CA HIS A 23 -17.52 28.91 -1.64
C HIS A 23 -17.38 29.55 -3.04
N GLY A 24 -16.35 29.20 -3.80
CA GLY A 24 -16.11 29.70 -5.15
C GLY A 24 -15.60 31.17 -5.19
N LYS A 25 -15.16 31.73 -4.06
CA LYS A 25 -14.66 33.12 -3.99
C LYS A 25 -13.13 33.13 -4.04
N PRO A 26 -12.51 34.03 -4.87
CA PRO A 26 -11.08 34.22 -4.88
C PRO A 26 -10.57 34.80 -3.56
N GLN A 27 -9.48 34.26 -3.06
CA GLN A 27 -8.78 34.72 -1.87
C GLN A 27 -7.28 34.81 -2.09
N SER A 28 -6.63 35.77 -1.47
CA SER A 28 -5.17 35.90 -1.49
C SER A 28 -4.54 35.24 -0.27
N ILE A 29 -3.40 34.61 -0.46
CA ILE A 29 -2.61 34.02 0.63
C ILE A 29 -1.88 35.15 1.37
N GLY A 30 -2.10 35.25 2.67
CA GLY A 30 -1.52 36.28 3.53
C GLY A 30 0.00 36.15 3.68
N ALA A 31 0.65 37.26 4.01
CA ALA A 31 2.11 37.32 4.16
C ALA A 31 2.64 36.37 5.24
N GLU A 32 1.92 36.22 6.36
CA GLU A 32 2.30 35.31 7.43
C GLU A 32 2.28 33.84 6.97
N THR A 33 1.25 33.44 6.22
CA THR A 33 1.16 32.08 5.64
C THR A 33 2.31 31.83 4.67
N LYS A 34 2.65 32.81 3.81
CA LYS A 34 3.79 32.69 2.92
C LYS A 34 5.11 32.51 3.66
N ARG A 35 5.35 33.26 4.75
CA ARG A 35 6.55 33.10 5.58
C ARG A 35 6.62 31.72 6.19
N ARG A 36 5.56 31.25 6.83
CA ARG A 36 5.51 29.92 7.46
C ARG A 36 5.74 28.79 6.49
N LEU A 37 5.17 28.88 5.29
CA LEU A 37 5.39 27.89 4.22
C LEU A 37 6.86 27.91 3.77
N LEU A 38 7.42 29.08 3.48
CA LEU A 38 8.83 29.20 3.10
C LEU A 38 9.76 28.65 4.20
N ASP A 39 9.52 29.01 5.46
CA ASP A 39 10.30 28.51 6.59
C ASP A 39 10.21 27.00 6.76
N ALA A 40 9.03 26.42 6.54
CA ALA A 40 8.84 24.98 6.59
C ALA A 40 9.58 24.28 5.43
N MET A 41 9.48 24.81 4.22
CA MET A 41 10.19 24.29 3.05
C MET A 41 11.69 24.35 3.21
N HIS A 42 12.24 25.45 3.75
CA HIS A 42 13.67 25.58 3.99
C HIS A 42 14.17 24.67 5.11
N ARG A 43 13.40 24.47 6.18
CA ARG A 43 13.75 23.52 7.25
C ARG A 43 13.81 22.08 6.72
N THR A 44 12.87 21.69 5.87
CA THR A 44 12.87 20.38 5.24
C THR A 44 14.07 20.19 4.32
N THR A 45 14.43 21.22 3.55
CA THR A 45 15.62 21.20 2.66
C THR A 45 16.93 21.16 3.42
N ALA A 46 17.01 21.80 4.60
CA ALA A 46 18.21 21.77 5.44
C ALA A 46 18.36 20.44 6.21
N ALA A 47 17.26 19.80 6.59
CA ALA A 47 17.27 18.51 7.27
C ALA A 47 17.51 17.33 6.31
N THR A 48 17.17 17.46 5.06
CA THR A 48 17.48 16.54 3.97
C THR A 48 18.65 17.09 3.16
N GLN A 49 19.88 16.91 3.62
CA GLN A 49 20.97 16.70 2.68
C GLN A 49 20.69 15.34 2.01
N VAL A 50 19.82 15.36 1.03
CA VAL A 50 19.65 14.22 0.12
C VAL A 50 21.03 14.05 -0.51
N ALA A 51 21.68 12.94 -0.21
CA ALA A 51 22.91 12.57 -0.88
C ALA A 51 22.62 12.69 -2.38
N VAL A 52 23.39 13.53 -3.09
CA VAL A 52 23.22 13.73 -4.52
C VAL A 52 23.48 12.38 -5.17
N THR A 53 22.42 11.69 -5.54
CA THR A 53 22.52 10.41 -6.25
C THR A 53 22.85 10.70 -7.71
N PRO A 54 23.76 9.94 -8.34
CA PRO A 54 24.12 10.15 -9.75
C PRO A 54 22.96 10.12 -10.71
N VAL A 55 21.88 9.44 -10.35
CA VAL A 55 20.65 9.32 -11.14
C VAL A 55 19.43 9.47 -10.23
N PRO A 56 18.28 9.93 -10.75
CA PRO A 56 17.03 9.98 -9.99
C PRO A 56 16.56 8.56 -9.61
N ASN A 57 15.76 8.47 -8.55
CA ASN A 57 15.21 7.19 -8.10
C ASN A 57 14.29 6.53 -9.13
N VAL A 58 13.63 7.33 -9.98
CA VAL A 58 12.72 6.85 -11.02
C VAL A 58 12.74 7.76 -12.25
N MET A 59 12.67 7.14 -13.43
CA MET A 59 12.46 7.82 -14.71
C MET A 59 11.35 7.15 -15.49
N VAL A 60 10.50 7.94 -16.14
CA VAL A 60 9.39 7.46 -16.96
C VAL A 60 9.62 7.88 -18.41
N TYR A 61 9.56 6.91 -19.31
CA TYR A 61 9.69 7.12 -20.75
C TYR A 61 8.49 6.54 -21.49
N THR A 62 8.19 7.08 -22.64
CA THR A 62 7.17 6.52 -23.54
C THR A 62 7.82 5.54 -24.52
N ALA A 63 7.24 4.37 -24.69
CA ALA A 63 7.69 3.33 -25.61
C ALA A 63 7.93 3.88 -27.03
N GLY A 64 9.05 3.47 -27.64
CA GLY A 64 9.44 3.89 -28.98
C GLY A 64 9.99 5.31 -29.12
N LYS A 65 10.19 6.03 -28.00
CA LYS A 65 10.90 7.32 -27.98
C LYS A 65 12.33 7.13 -27.47
N LYS A 66 13.17 8.14 -27.73
CA LYS A 66 14.51 8.22 -27.13
C LYS A 66 14.40 8.32 -25.62
N MET A 67 15.30 7.68 -24.91
CA MET A 67 15.32 7.59 -23.44
C MET A 67 16.63 8.17 -22.89
N PRO A 68 16.83 9.50 -22.95
CA PRO A 68 18.01 10.14 -22.39
C PRO A 68 17.97 10.11 -20.86
N LEU A 69 19.11 9.81 -20.25
CA LEU A 69 19.30 9.86 -18.80
C LEU A 69 20.52 10.70 -18.47
N ALA A 70 20.34 11.74 -17.68
CA ALA A 70 21.42 12.56 -17.16
C ALA A 70 22.07 11.84 -15.97
N VAL A 71 23.41 11.89 -15.91
CA VAL A 71 24.18 11.35 -14.80
C VAL A 71 24.84 12.51 -14.08
N GLU A 72 24.48 12.74 -12.83
CA GLU A 72 25.09 13.76 -11.98
C GLU A 72 26.46 13.31 -11.48
N GLY A 73 27.31 14.28 -11.10
CA GLY A 73 28.66 14.02 -10.59
C GLY A 73 29.75 14.07 -11.66
N SER A 74 30.85 13.38 -11.44
CA SER A 74 32.02 13.35 -12.33
C SER A 74 32.61 11.97 -12.44
N GLY A 75 33.44 11.76 -13.46
CA GLY A 75 34.12 10.49 -13.72
C GLY A 75 33.27 9.48 -14.51
N GLU A 76 33.76 8.27 -14.61
CA GLU A 76 33.14 7.20 -15.38
C GLU A 76 32.28 6.29 -14.49
N PHE A 77 31.13 5.92 -14.98
CA PHE A 77 30.20 4.96 -14.38
C PHE A 77 30.00 3.77 -15.27
N ASN A 78 29.92 2.59 -14.68
CA ASN A 78 29.35 1.42 -15.35
C ASN A 78 27.87 1.35 -15.06
N TRP A 79 27.06 1.00 -16.04
CA TRP A 79 25.65 0.79 -15.81
C TRP A 79 25.20 -0.61 -16.25
N LEU A 80 24.26 -1.17 -15.49
CA LEU A 80 23.56 -2.42 -15.77
C LEU A 80 22.07 -2.13 -15.72
N LEU A 81 21.37 -2.34 -16.82
CA LEU A 81 19.92 -2.31 -16.91
C LEU A 81 19.40 -3.74 -16.95
N THR A 82 18.55 -4.10 -16.01
CA THR A 82 17.84 -5.39 -16.00
C THR A 82 16.35 -5.12 -16.28
N THR A 83 15.84 -5.71 -17.34
CA THR A 83 14.41 -5.57 -17.67
C THR A 83 13.56 -6.38 -16.70
N GLU A 84 12.26 -6.12 -16.69
CA GLU A 84 11.29 -6.85 -15.86
C GLU A 84 11.34 -8.36 -16.12
N GLU A 85 11.63 -8.75 -17.36
CA GLU A 85 11.78 -10.15 -17.80
C GLU A 85 13.18 -10.74 -17.54
N GLY A 86 14.09 -9.96 -16.93
CA GLY A 86 15.43 -10.40 -16.59
C GLY A 86 16.50 -10.24 -17.68
N VAL A 87 16.15 -9.65 -18.84
CA VAL A 87 17.16 -9.36 -19.89
C VAL A 87 18.08 -8.24 -19.42
N GLN A 88 19.39 -8.43 -19.61
CA GLN A 88 20.40 -7.49 -19.16
C GLN A 88 21.05 -6.73 -20.31
N HIS A 89 21.18 -5.43 -20.12
CA HIS A 89 21.97 -4.53 -20.95
C HIS A 89 23.01 -3.82 -20.09
N LYS A 90 24.19 -3.59 -20.61
CA LYS A 90 25.29 -2.94 -19.90
C LYS A 90 26.03 -1.93 -20.77
N GLY A 91 26.66 -0.97 -20.17
CA GLY A 91 27.48 0.02 -20.84
C GLY A 91 28.14 0.97 -19.87
N HIS A 92 28.62 2.10 -20.42
CA HIS A 92 29.34 3.13 -19.68
C HIS A 92 28.63 4.46 -19.80
N ALA A 93 28.76 5.30 -18.79
CA ALA A 93 28.26 6.67 -18.76
C ALA A 93 29.28 7.58 -18.08
N VAL A 94 29.24 8.85 -18.39
CA VAL A 94 30.15 9.86 -17.83
C VAL A 94 29.35 10.85 -17.00
N GLY A 95 29.78 11.07 -15.78
CA GLY A 95 29.19 12.08 -14.89
C GLY A 95 29.19 13.47 -15.51
N GLY A 96 28.15 14.24 -15.28
CA GLY A 96 27.89 15.53 -15.92
C GLY A 96 27.39 15.45 -17.37
N LYS A 97 27.15 14.25 -17.89
CA LYS A 97 26.62 14.04 -19.25
C LYS A 97 25.39 13.18 -19.26
N SER A 98 24.63 13.29 -20.35
CA SER A 98 23.49 12.40 -20.61
C SER A 98 23.90 11.28 -21.57
N PHE A 99 23.35 10.08 -21.37
CA PHE A 99 23.42 8.98 -22.33
C PHE A 99 22.02 8.47 -22.66
N ASN A 100 21.89 7.72 -23.73
CA ASN A 100 20.61 7.11 -24.09
C ASN A 100 20.58 5.66 -23.63
N LEU A 101 19.49 5.26 -22.97
CA LEU A 101 19.17 3.86 -22.72
C LEU A 101 18.91 3.11 -24.03
N PRO A 102 18.95 1.75 -24.06
CA PRO A 102 18.66 0.97 -25.26
C PRO A 102 17.34 1.37 -25.91
N ALA A 103 17.34 1.58 -27.23
CA ALA A 103 16.22 2.19 -27.98
C ALA A 103 14.96 1.30 -28.04
N LYS A 104 15.08 0.00 -27.79
CA LYS A 104 13.99 -0.99 -27.93
C LYS A 104 13.70 -1.71 -26.62
N LEU A 105 13.68 -0.96 -25.50
CA LEU A 105 13.24 -1.55 -24.25
C LEU A 105 11.74 -1.87 -24.35
N PRO A 106 11.30 -3.03 -23.85
CA PRO A 106 9.89 -3.35 -23.76
C PRO A 106 9.16 -2.41 -22.79
N GLU A 107 7.87 -2.32 -22.92
CA GLU A 107 7.02 -1.69 -21.90
C GLU A 107 7.15 -2.47 -20.58
N GLY A 108 7.17 -1.79 -19.45
CA GLY A 108 7.31 -2.41 -18.13
C GLY A 108 8.18 -1.63 -17.17
N TYR A 109 8.55 -2.31 -16.08
CA TYR A 109 9.31 -1.77 -14.95
C TYR A 109 10.69 -2.39 -14.88
N HIS A 110 11.71 -1.62 -15.27
CA HIS A 110 13.09 -2.10 -15.35
C HIS A 110 13.93 -1.49 -14.22
N THR A 111 15.07 -2.07 -13.92
CA THR A 111 16.00 -1.57 -12.91
C THR A 111 17.33 -1.23 -13.56
N LEU A 112 17.75 0.03 -13.42
CA LEU A 112 19.08 0.49 -13.80
C LEU A 112 19.93 0.60 -12.54
N THR A 113 21.12 0.03 -12.58
CA THR A 113 22.14 0.18 -11.53
C THR A 113 23.35 0.87 -12.12
N LEU A 114 23.78 1.98 -11.52
CA LEU A 114 25.05 2.63 -11.82
C LEU A 114 26.07 2.30 -10.73
N THR A 115 27.31 2.05 -11.14
CA THR A 115 28.41 1.76 -10.24
C THR A 115 29.65 2.59 -10.59
N GLN A 116 30.30 3.14 -9.54
CA GLN A 116 31.58 3.82 -9.63
C GLN A 116 32.39 3.46 -8.37
N GLY A 117 33.39 2.57 -8.51
CA GLY A 117 34.04 1.97 -7.35
C GLY A 117 33.06 1.21 -6.47
N GLU A 118 32.97 1.58 -5.21
CA GLU A 118 32.01 1.02 -4.24
C GLU A 118 30.63 1.68 -4.28
N LEU A 119 30.51 2.84 -4.93
CA LEU A 119 29.23 3.56 -5.05
C LEU A 119 28.29 2.76 -5.94
N ARG A 120 27.07 2.52 -5.41
CA ARG A 120 25.96 1.95 -6.17
C ARG A 120 24.75 2.86 -6.08
N SER A 121 24.14 3.16 -7.22
CA SER A 121 22.90 3.93 -7.32
C SER A 121 21.90 3.20 -8.20
N HIS A 122 20.64 3.25 -7.83
CA HIS A 122 19.56 2.58 -8.54
C HIS A 122 18.56 3.59 -9.07
N CYS A 123 18.07 3.35 -10.27
CA CYS A 123 16.99 4.09 -10.89
C CYS A 123 15.95 3.10 -11.43
N ARG A 124 14.69 3.28 -11.06
CA ARG A 124 13.59 2.56 -11.68
C ARG A 124 13.29 3.19 -13.05
N ILE A 125 13.45 2.42 -14.11
CA ILE A 125 13.10 2.84 -15.47
C ILE A 125 11.72 2.29 -15.82
N ILE A 126 10.76 3.17 -16.00
CA ILE A 126 9.39 2.82 -16.41
C ILE A 126 9.25 3.16 -17.89
N VAL A 127 8.97 2.17 -18.71
CA VAL A 127 8.63 2.35 -20.11
C VAL A 127 7.13 2.19 -20.28
N ALA A 128 6.45 3.32 -20.43
CA ALA A 128 4.99 3.38 -20.51
C ALA A 128 4.50 3.28 -21.96
N PRO A 129 3.34 2.64 -22.20
CA PRO A 129 2.69 2.65 -23.50
C PRO A 129 2.27 4.07 -23.90
N LYS A 130 2.01 4.27 -25.20
CA LYS A 130 1.55 5.58 -25.73
C LYS A 130 0.12 5.92 -25.31
N ARG A 131 -0.69 4.91 -24.99
CA ARG A 131 -2.11 5.03 -24.60
C ARG A 131 -2.40 4.07 -23.46
N CYS A 132 -3.44 4.36 -22.69
CA CYS A 132 -3.98 3.40 -21.75
C CYS A 132 -4.46 2.15 -22.49
N TYR A 133 -4.43 1.02 -21.80
CA TYR A 133 -4.97 -0.22 -22.32
C TYR A 133 -6.48 -0.11 -22.57
N GLU A 134 -6.91 -0.51 -23.72
CA GLU A 134 -8.32 -0.65 -24.08
C GLU A 134 -8.59 -2.12 -24.47
N PRO A 135 -9.55 -2.80 -23.81
CA PRO A 135 -9.93 -4.16 -24.19
C PRO A 135 -10.39 -4.26 -25.64
N GLN A 136 -10.02 -5.36 -26.31
CA GLN A 136 -10.40 -5.61 -27.71
C GLN A 136 -11.91 -5.52 -27.94
N ALA A 137 -12.72 -5.94 -26.98
CA ALA A 137 -14.18 -5.84 -27.04
C ALA A 137 -14.65 -4.38 -27.25
N LEU A 138 -14.03 -3.43 -26.51
CA LEU A 138 -14.35 -1.99 -26.64
C LEU A 138 -13.86 -1.43 -27.98
N LEU A 139 -12.67 -1.81 -28.43
CA LEU A 139 -12.13 -1.43 -29.73
C LEU A 139 -13.00 -1.95 -30.89
N ALA A 140 -13.63 -3.10 -30.72
CA ALA A 140 -14.61 -3.66 -31.65
C ALA A 140 -16.01 -3.04 -31.54
N GLY A 141 -16.20 -2.02 -30.68
CA GLY A 141 -17.48 -1.34 -30.51
C GLY A 141 -18.50 -2.09 -29.64
N GLN A 142 -18.08 -3.12 -28.92
CA GLN A 142 -18.98 -3.84 -28.00
C GLN A 142 -19.26 -2.97 -26.77
N LYS A 143 -20.48 -3.07 -26.25
CA LYS A 143 -20.86 -2.47 -24.97
C LYS A 143 -20.70 -3.49 -23.86
N LEU A 144 -19.96 -3.12 -22.83
CA LEU A 144 -19.79 -3.94 -21.63
C LEU A 144 -20.60 -3.36 -20.49
N TRP A 145 -21.15 -4.22 -19.65
CA TRP A 145 -21.81 -3.80 -18.40
C TRP A 145 -21.26 -4.59 -17.23
N GLY A 146 -21.37 -4.02 -16.04
CA GLY A 146 -20.95 -4.65 -14.79
C GLY A 146 -21.57 -3.95 -13.59
N ALA A 147 -21.31 -4.47 -12.40
CA ALA A 147 -21.79 -3.92 -11.16
C ALA A 147 -20.67 -3.14 -10.45
N CYS A 148 -21.01 -1.99 -9.86
CA CYS A 148 -20.14 -1.30 -8.90
C CYS A 148 -20.66 -1.61 -7.49
N VAL A 149 -19.75 -2.03 -6.60
CA VAL A 149 -20.10 -2.44 -5.24
C VAL A 149 -19.11 -1.91 -4.23
N GLN A 150 -19.63 -1.50 -3.09
CA GLN A 150 -18.86 -1.27 -1.89
C GLN A 150 -18.74 -2.62 -1.16
N LEU A 151 -17.57 -3.24 -1.18
CA LEU A 151 -17.39 -4.62 -0.69
C LEU A 151 -17.92 -4.81 0.73
N TYR A 152 -17.65 -3.85 1.61
CA TYR A 152 -18.07 -3.91 3.01
C TYR A 152 -19.60 -3.93 3.21
N THR A 153 -20.40 -3.54 2.20
CA THR A 153 -21.87 -3.53 2.31
C THR A 153 -22.51 -4.87 1.99
N LEU A 154 -21.78 -5.82 1.42
CA LEU A 154 -22.32 -7.12 1.09
C LEU A 154 -22.75 -7.88 2.35
N ARG A 155 -23.92 -8.49 2.27
CA ARG A 155 -24.49 -9.32 3.33
C ARG A 155 -24.67 -10.75 2.82
N SER A 156 -24.23 -11.72 3.61
CA SER A 156 -24.44 -13.14 3.35
C SER A 156 -24.60 -13.90 4.67
N GLU A 157 -25.09 -15.11 4.60
CA GLU A 157 -25.19 -15.99 5.77
C GLU A 157 -23.83 -16.46 6.28
N LYS A 158 -22.77 -16.28 5.47
CA LYS A 158 -21.41 -16.77 5.77
C LYS A 158 -20.49 -15.69 6.34
N ASN A 159 -20.70 -14.43 5.99
CA ASN A 159 -19.82 -13.37 6.45
C ASN A 159 -20.07 -13.00 7.92
N TRP A 160 -19.15 -12.21 8.47
CA TRP A 160 -19.13 -11.88 9.89
C TRP A 160 -19.64 -10.45 10.17
N GLY A 161 -20.63 -10.00 9.38
CA GLY A 161 -21.21 -8.67 9.51
C GLY A 161 -20.56 -7.62 8.63
N ILE A 162 -19.65 -8.03 7.76
CA ILE A 162 -19.03 -7.21 6.72
C ILE A 162 -18.81 -8.08 5.49
N GLY A 163 -19.03 -7.54 4.29
CA GLY A 163 -18.67 -8.22 3.07
C GLY A 163 -17.17 -8.48 2.98
N ASP A 164 -16.77 -9.65 2.53
CA ASP A 164 -15.39 -10.14 2.51
C ASP A 164 -14.98 -10.70 1.13
N PHE A 165 -13.78 -11.24 1.00
CA PHE A 165 -13.30 -11.82 -0.26
C PHE A 165 -14.08 -13.08 -0.67
N GLY A 166 -14.66 -13.82 0.26
CA GLY A 166 -15.57 -14.93 -0.05
C GLY A 166 -16.86 -14.43 -0.72
N ASP A 167 -17.43 -13.34 -0.22
CA ASP A 167 -18.59 -12.68 -0.82
C ASP A 167 -18.26 -12.13 -2.21
N LEU A 168 -17.09 -11.50 -2.36
CA LEU A 168 -16.62 -11.00 -3.66
C LEU A 168 -16.53 -12.12 -4.69
N ARG A 169 -15.94 -13.26 -4.31
CA ARG A 169 -15.85 -14.42 -5.19
C ARG A 169 -17.21 -14.95 -5.61
N THR A 170 -18.17 -15.02 -4.69
CA THR A 170 -19.55 -15.41 -4.99
C THR A 170 -20.21 -14.43 -5.96
N MET A 171 -20.04 -13.12 -5.73
CA MET A 171 -20.60 -12.08 -6.59
C MET A 171 -19.98 -12.08 -7.99
N LEU A 172 -18.69 -12.35 -8.13
CA LEU A 172 -18.01 -12.48 -9.42
C LEU A 172 -18.67 -13.57 -10.27
N VAL A 173 -18.92 -14.73 -9.69
CA VAL A 173 -19.59 -15.84 -10.38
C VAL A 173 -21.03 -15.46 -10.79
N ASP A 174 -21.81 -14.85 -9.87
CA ASP A 174 -23.20 -14.49 -10.14
C ASP A 174 -23.32 -13.42 -11.24
N VAL A 175 -22.47 -12.39 -11.19
CA VAL A 175 -22.46 -11.31 -12.21
C VAL A 175 -22.04 -11.87 -13.57
N ALA A 176 -21.00 -12.73 -13.61
CA ALA A 176 -20.54 -13.36 -14.84
C ALA A 176 -21.63 -14.25 -15.47
N GLN A 177 -22.33 -15.06 -14.67
CA GLN A 177 -23.45 -15.90 -15.14
C GLN A 177 -24.61 -15.10 -15.75
N ARG A 178 -24.75 -13.82 -15.34
CA ARG A 178 -25.75 -12.89 -15.90
C ARG A 178 -25.22 -12.12 -17.12
N GLY A 179 -24.00 -12.41 -17.57
CA GLY A 179 -23.36 -11.76 -18.71
C GLY A 179 -22.68 -10.43 -18.37
N GLY A 180 -22.45 -10.13 -17.10
CA GLY A 180 -21.65 -8.98 -16.69
C GLY A 180 -20.16 -9.20 -16.95
N ALA A 181 -19.48 -8.15 -17.37
CA ALA A 181 -18.08 -8.21 -17.80
C ALA A 181 -17.08 -7.73 -16.72
N PHE A 182 -17.56 -7.07 -15.68
CA PHE A 182 -16.70 -6.56 -14.61
C PHE A 182 -17.46 -6.31 -13.31
N ILE A 183 -16.69 -6.26 -12.19
CA ILE A 183 -17.14 -5.67 -10.93
C ILE A 183 -16.19 -4.52 -10.61
N GLY A 184 -16.76 -3.32 -10.43
CA GLY A 184 -16.04 -2.14 -9.92
C GLY A 184 -16.10 -2.12 -8.39
N LEU A 185 -14.95 -2.18 -7.74
CA LEU A 185 -14.85 -2.07 -6.30
C LEU A 185 -14.52 -0.64 -5.87
N ASN A 186 -15.04 -0.19 -4.74
CA ASN A 186 -14.44 0.92 -4.03
C ASN A 186 -13.05 0.51 -3.51
N PRO A 187 -12.22 1.45 -3.02
CA PRO A 187 -10.88 1.10 -2.54
C PRO A 187 -10.90 0.00 -1.47
N ILE A 188 -10.07 -1.01 -1.63
CA ILE A 188 -9.92 -2.16 -0.72
C ILE A 188 -8.58 -2.14 0.02
N HIS A 189 -7.97 -0.96 0.10
CA HIS A 189 -6.64 -0.74 0.66
C HIS A 189 -6.60 -0.90 2.18
N ALA A 190 -5.38 -1.11 2.70
CA ALA A 190 -5.13 -1.24 4.12
C ALA A 190 -5.64 -0.04 4.92
N LEU A 191 -6.41 -0.32 5.95
CA LEU A 191 -6.89 0.66 6.92
C LEU A 191 -6.11 0.52 8.24
N TYR A 192 -6.80 0.62 9.37
CA TYR A 192 -6.20 0.68 10.70
C TYR A 192 -6.85 -0.37 11.61
N PRO A 193 -6.33 -1.61 11.67
CA PRO A 193 -6.93 -2.65 12.52
C PRO A 193 -7.02 -2.27 14.00
N ALA A 194 -6.08 -1.45 14.50
CA ALA A 194 -6.08 -0.96 15.88
C ALA A 194 -7.05 0.20 16.13
N ASN A 195 -7.56 0.84 15.07
CA ASN A 195 -8.55 1.92 15.13
C ASN A 195 -9.65 1.66 14.08
N PRO A 196 -10.52 0.66 14.32
CA PRO A 196 -11.49 0.20 13.33
C PRO A 196 -12.54 1.23 12.94
N GLU A 197 -12.79 2.24 13.76
CA GLU A 197 -13.71 3.34 13.44
C GLU A 197 -13.15 4.29 12.37
N SER A 198 -11.84 4.29 12.12
CA SER A 198 -11.22 4.90 10.94
C SER A 198 -11.47 4.06 9.68
N ALA A 199 -12.73 3.89 9.32
CA ALA A 199 -13.17 2.91 8.33
C ALA A 199 -13.30 3.45 6.91
N SER A 200 -13.02 4.73 6.66
CA SER A 200 -13.11 5.32 5.31
C SER A 200 -12.11 4.66 4.35
N PRO A 201 -12.58 4.01 3.28
CA PRO A 201 -11.71 3.37 2.30
C PRO A 201 -10.89 4.39 1.49
N TYR A 202 -11.27 5.68 1.57
CA TYR A 202 -10.59 6.78 0.88
C TYR A 202 -9.47 7.43 1.70
N SER A 203 -9.31 6.99 2.97
CA SER A 203 -8.25 7.45 3.88
C SER A 203 -7.42 6.25 4.39
N PRO A 204 -6.79 5.48 3.50
CA PRO A 204 -6.06 4.26 3.88
C PRO A 204 -4.74 4.59 4.59
N SER A 205 -4.25 3.63 5.39
CA SER A 205 -2.89 3.66 5.92
C SER A 205 -1.86 3.45 4.81
N SER A 206 -2.18 2.63 3.82
CA SER A 206 -1.37 2.38 2.63
C SER A 206 -2.24 1.98 1.45
N ARG A 207 -1.91 2.49 0.26
CA ARG A 207 -2.55 2.06 -1.01
C ARG A 207 -1.85 0.84 -1.64
N ARG A 208 -0.78 0.34 -1.06
CA ARG A 208 -0.05 -0.84 -1.55
C ARG A 208 -0.59 -2.15 -1.00
N TRP A 209 -1.20 -2.11 0.16
CA TRP A 209 -1.60 -3.29 0.91
C TRP A 209 -3.13 -3.37 1.03
N LEU A 210 -3.63 -4.51 1.43
CA LEU A 210 -5.06 -4.80 1.50
C LEU A 210 -5.61 -4.59 2.91
N ASN A 211 -6.88 -4.26 2.98
CA ASN A 211 -7.61 -4.23 4.24
C ASN A 211 -7.83 -5.66 4.75
N VAL A 212 -7.18 -6.00 5.83
CA VAL A 212 -7.21 -7.35 6.41
C VAL A 212 -8.58 -7.75 6.96
N ILE A 213 -9.47 -6.79 7.20
CA ILE A 213 -10.84 -7.09 7.64
C ILE A 213 -11.69 -7.78 6.55
N TYR A 214 -11.26 -7.70 5.28
CA TYR A 214 -11.90 -8.41 4.17
C TYR A 214 -11.50 -9.88 4.06
N ILE A 215 -10.61 -10.38 4.93
CA ILE A 215 -10.30 -11.81 4.98
C ILE A 215 -11.58 -12.58 5.35
N ASP A 216 -11.93 -13.56 4.53
CA ASP A 216 -12.91 -14.59 4.87
C ASP A 216 -12.26 -15.56 5.85
N VAL A 217 -12.56 -15.41 7.13
CA VAL A 217 -11.97 -16.24 8.20
C VAL A 217 -12.38 -17.69 8.07
N ASN A 218 -13.60 -17.98 7.59
CA ASN A 218 -14.07 -19.34 7.41
C ASN A 218 -13.26 -20.12 6.35
N ALA A 219 -12.64 -19.41 5.41
CA ALA A 219 -11.79 -19.99 4.37
C ALA A 219 -10.33 -20.19 4.82
N VAL A 220 -9.96 -19.75 6.02
CA VAL A 220 -8.60 -19.92 6.57
C VAL A 220 -8.47 -21.31 7.17
N ASP A 221 -7.59 -22.14 6.59
CA ASP A 221 -7.40 -23.52 7.03
C ASP A 221 -7.03 -23.64 8.50
N ASP A 222 -6.10 -22.78 8.96
CA ASP A 222 -5.64 -22.80 10.35
C ASP A 222 -6.72 -22.37 11.35
N PHE A 223 -7.70 -21.57 10.93
CA PHE A 223 -8.89 -21.32 11.74
C PHE A 223 -9.74 -22.58 11.88
N ARG A 224 -9.97 -23.31 10.78
CA ARG A 224 -10.79 -24.53 10.77
C ARG A 224 -10.13 -25.69 11.51
N LEU A 225 -8.80 -25.77 11.43
CA LEU A 225 -8.02 -26.87 12.03
C LEU A 225 -7.62 -26.60 13.49
N SER A 226 -7.61 -25.34 13.93
CA SER A 226 -7.26 -24.96 15.30
C SER A 226 -8.34 -25.38 16.27
N LYS A 227 -8.00 -26.28 17.21
CA LYS A 227 -8.90 -26.71 18.29
C LYS A 227 -9.32 -25.53 19.17
N GLU A 228 -8.41 -24.62 19.47
CA GLU A 228 -8.67 -23.40 20.27
C GLU A 228 -9.68 -22.49 19.56
N ALA A 229 -9.45 -22.23 18.27
CA ALA A 229 -10.33 -21.40 17.46
C ALA A 229 -11.74 -22.01 17.33
N GLN A 230 -11.83 -23.30 17.09
CA GLN A 230 -13.11 -24.01 16.98
C GLN A 230 -13.86 -24.09 18.31
N ALA A 231 -13.16 -24.22 19.44
CA ALA A 231 -13.78 -24.16 20.77
C ALA A 231 -14.33 -22.75 21.05
N TRP A 232 -13.57 -21.72 20.72
CA TRP A 232 -14.02 -20.31 20.82
C TRP A 232 -15.21 -20.03 19.90
N TRP A 233 -15.16 -20.51 18.66
CA TRP A 233 -16.22 -20.34 17.66
C TRP A 233 -17.57 -20.91 18.14
N LYS A 234 -17.53 -22.06 18.79
CA LYS A 234 -18.75 -22.75 19.28
C LYS A 234 -19.34 -22.14 20.55
N LYS A 235 -18.67 -21.19 21.20
CA LYS A 235 -19.20 -20.55 22.41
C LYS A 235 -20.49 -19.77 22.09
N PRO A 236 -21.54 -19.88 22.92
CA PRO A 236 -22.77 -19.12 22.74
C PRO A 236 -22.52 -17.60 22.65
N ALA A 237 -21.62 -17.08 23.48
CA ALA A 237 -21.27 -15.65 23.46
C ALA A 237 -20.66 -15.22 22.11
N THR A 238 -19.81 -16.05 21.49
CA THR A 238 -19.21 -15.78 20.16
C THR A 238 -20.30 -15.79 19.09
N GLN A 239 -21.17 -16.80 19.08
CA GLN A 239 -22.27 -16.89 18.12
C GLN A 239 -23.28 -15.75 18.26
N GLN A 240 -23.57 -15.30 19.47
CA GLN A 240 -24.40 -14.14 19.71
C GLN A 240 -23.75 -12.82 19.23
N ALA A 241 -22.45 -12.66 19.46
CA ALA A 241 -21.71 -11.50 18.96
C ALA A 241 -21.68 -11.49 17.42
N LEU A 242 -21.47 -12.64 16.78
CA LEU A 242 -21.54 -12.79 15.33
C LEU A 242 -22.94 -12.42 14.79
N GLN A 243 -23.99 -12.92 15.43
CA GLN A 243 -25.36 -12.64 14.99
C GLN A 243 -25.68 -11.15 15.14
N ARG A 244 -25.28 -10.50 16.24
CA ARG A 244 -25.45 -9.04 16.40
C ARG A 244 -24.73 -8.25 15.30
N ALA A 245 -23.51 -8.66 14.94
CA ALA A 245 -22.76 -8.01 13.86
C ALA A 245 -23.45 -8.18 12.49
N ARG A 246 -24.04 -9.35 12.23
CA ARG A 246 -24.82 -9.63 11.01
C ARG A 246 -26.13 -8.86 10.94
N ASP A 247 -26.82 -8.71 12.06
CA ASP A 247 -28.14 -8.08 12.14
C ASP A 247 -28.05 -6.54 12.24
N ALA A 248 -26.85 -6.00 12.45
CA ALA A 248 -26.64 -4.56 12.52
C ALA A 248 -27.04 -3.88 11.21
N GLU A 249 -27.79 -2.81 11.27
CA GLU A 249 -28.19 -2.01 10.11
C GLU A 249 -26.99 -1.44 9.37
N TRP A 250 -26.03 -0.94 10.13
CA TRP A 250 -24.73 -0.46 9.65
C TRP A 250 -23.62 -1.42 10.08
N VAL A 251 -22.52 -1.44 9.30
CA VAL A 251 -21.36 -2.25 9.69
C VAL A 251 -20.80 -1.77 11.02
N ASP A 252 -20.81 -2.63 12.03
CA ASP A 252 -20.15 -2.40 13.30
C ASP A 252 -18.66 -2.79 13.16
N TYR A 253 -17.84 -1.85 12.72
CA TYR A 253 -16.43 -2.08 12.45
C TYR A 253 -15.66 -2.53 13.68
N SER A 254 -15.98 -2.02 14.85
CA SER A 254 -15.34 -2.42 16.11
C SER A 254 -15.66 -3.86 16.47
N ALA A 255 -16.93 -4.25 16.41
CA ALA A 255 -17.35 -5.63 16.70
C ALA A 255 -16.80 -6.63 15.68
N VAL A 256 -16.88 -6.31 14.39
CA VAL A 256 -16.34 -7.16 13.32
C VAL A 256 -14.84 -7.34 13.45
N THR A 257 -14.10 -6.26 13.69
CA THR A 257 -12.64 -6.31 13.86
C THR A 257 -12.27 -7.15 15.07
N ALA A 258 -12.93 -6.97 16.20
CA ALA A 258 -12.69 -7.76 17.41
C ALA A 258 -12.89 -9.26 17.17
N LEU A 259 -13.98 -9.65 16.50
CA LEU A 259 -14.27 -11.05 16.18
C LEU A 259 -13.19 -11.64 15.25
N LYS A 260 -12.91 -10.98 14.13
CA LYS A 260 -11.96 -11.47 13.13
C LYS A 260 -10.54 -11.52 13.66
N MET A 261 -10.08 -10.49 14.35
CA MET A 261 -8.71 -10.46 14.91
C MET A 261 -8.52 -11.51 15.99
N THR A 262 -9.51 -11.77 16.85
CA THR A 262 -9.48 -12.85 17.84
C THR A 262 -9.34 -14.22 17.15
N ALA A 263 -10.15 -14.50 16.15
CA ALA A 263 -10.08 -15.75 15.38
C ALA A 263 -8.75 -15.92 14.65
N LEU A 264 -8.29 -14.85 13.98
CA LEU A 264 -7.04 -14.87 13.22
C LEU A 264 -5.81 -15.00 14.11
N ARG A 265 -5.82 -14.45 15.32
CA ARG A 265 -4.74 -14.68 16.30
C ARG A 265 -4.65 -16.14 16.73
N MET A 266 -5.78 -16.81 16.94
CA MET A 266 -5.80 -18.25 17.25
C MET A 266 -5.32 -19.08 16.05
N ALA A 267 -5.74 -18.72 14.85
CA ALA A 267 -5.28 -19.35 13.61
C ALA A 267 -3.77 -19.16 13.39
N TRP A 268 -3.23 -17.99 13.71
CA TRP A 268 -1.81 -17.71 13.64
C TRP A 268 -0.97 -18.64 14.53
N LYS A 269 -1.40 -18.92 15.73
CA LYS A 269 -0.71 -19.89 16.61
C LYS A 269 -0.56 -21.26 15.95
N SER A 270 -1.59 -21.69 15.21
CA SER A 270 -1.54 -22.94 14.46
C SER A 270 -0.62 -22.82 13.25
N PHE A 271 -0.77 -21.74 12.46
CA PHE A 271 0.04 -21.52 11.26
C PHE A 271 1.52 -21.34 11.59
N SER A 272 1.86 -20.56 12.61
CA SER A 272 3.26 -20.25 12.97
C SER A 272 4.07 -21.47 13.40
N ALA A 273 3.39 -22.54 13.79
CA ALA A 273 4.02 -23.83 14.14
C ALA A 273 4.24 -24.75 12.92
N ARG A 274 3.79 -24.36 11.72
CA ARG A 274 3.97 -25.17 10.51
C ARG A 274 5.42 -25.15 10.03
N ASP A 275 5.80 -26.27 9.39
CA ASP A 275 7.04 -26.39 8.63
C ASP A 275 6.74 -27.15 7.33
N ASP A 276 5.91 -26.55 6.48
CA ASP A 276 5.38 -27.14 5.26
C ASP A 276 5.39 -26.16 4.09
N GLU A 277 4.82 -26.57 2.97
CA GLU A 277 4.72 -25.75 1.75
C GLU A 277 4.00 -24.40 1.97
N GLN A 278 3.02 -24.36 2.87
CA GLN A 278 2.29 -23.12 3.18
C GLN A 278 3.18 -22.10 3.89
N MET A 279 3.98 -22.57 4.87
CA MET A 279 4.97 -21.74 5.53
C MET A 279 6.04 -21.27 4.53
N ALA A 280 6.49 -22.15 3.63
CA ALA A 280 7.45 -21.78 2.59
C ALA A 280 6.88 -20.71 1.65
N ALA A 281 5.62 -20.85 1.20
CA ALA A 281 4.94 -19.85 0.37
C ALA A 281 4.78 -18.50 1.08
N PHE A 282 4.41 -18.51 2.35
CA PHE A 282 4.36 -17.29 3.16
C PHE A 282 5.72 -16.60 3.25
N ARG A 283 6.78 -17.34 3.57
CA ARG A 283 8.14 -16.77 3.64
C ARG A 283 8.60 -16.21 2.30
N GLN A 284 8.28 -16.90 1.19
CA GLN A 284 8.57 -16.40 -0.14
C GLN A 284 7.84 -15.09 -0.43
N PHE A 285 6.57 -15.00 -0.11
CA PHE A 285 5.79 -13.74 -0.25
C PHE A 285 6.43 -12.59 0.53
N VAL A 286 6.79 -12.81 1.80
CA VAL A 286 7.46 -11.79 2.62
C VAL A 286 8.79 -11.36 1.99
N ALA A 287 9.59 -12.29 1.49
CA ALA A 287 10.86 -11.99 0.87
C ALA A 287 10.70 -11.19 -0.45
N GLN A 288 9.68 -11.51 -1.25
CA GLN A 288 9.39 -10.83 -2.51
C GLN A 288 8.88 -9.40 -2.30
N GLU A 289 8.02 -9.19 -1.32
CA GLU A 289 7.42 -7.88 -1.04
C GLU A 289 8.36 -6.95 -0.24
N GLY A 290 9.32 -7.52 0.48
CA GLY A 290 10.46 -6.83 1.08
C GLY A 290 10.09 -5.79 2.13
N ASP A 291 10.91 -4.75 2.22
CA ASP A 291 10.83 -3.71 3.27
C ASP A 291 9.47 -3.00 3.32
N SER A 292 8.83 -2.80 2.19
CA SER A 292 7.54 -2.11 2.15
C SER A 292 6.44 -2.87 2.90
N LEU A 293 6.40 -4.20 2.75
CA LEU A 293 5.48 -5.05 3.50
C LEU A 293 5.87 -5.12 4.98
N TYR A 294 7.17 -5.29 5.25
CA TYR A 294 7.67 -5.35 6.61
C TYR A 294 7.28 -4.11 7.43
N TRP A 295 7.49 -2.90 6.88
CA TRP A 295 7.17 -1.66 7.58
C TRP A 295 5.66 -1.42 7.73
N GLN A 296 4.83 -1.91 6.80
CA GLN A 296 3.37 -1.91 7.01
C GLN A 296 2.97 -2.79 8.19
N ALA A 297 3.51 -4.00 8.28
CA ALA A 297 3.24 -4.92 9.39
C ALA A 297 3.78 -4.39 10.72
N ALA A 298 4.97 -3.82 10.72
CA ALA A 298 5.56 -3.16 11.90
C ALA A 298 4.71 -1.99 12.38
N PHE A 299 4.18 -1.18 11.46
CA PHE A 299 3.26 -0.09 11.78
C PHE A 299 1.99 -0.61 12.44
N ASP A 300 1.35 -1.64 11.88
CA ASP A 300 0.12 -2.21 12.42
C ASP A 300 0.35 -2.80 13.82
N ALA A 301 1.46 -3.51 14.03
CA ALA A 301 1.85 -4.06 15.33
C ALA A 301 2.12 -2.97 16.37
N LEU A 302 2.87 -1.94 15.99
CA LEU A 302 3.19 -0.81 16.86
C LEU A 302 1.94 0.01 17.18
N HIS A 303 1.06 0.25 16.20
CA HIS A 303 -0.21 0.94 16.42
C HIS A 303 -1.09 0.21 17.44
N ALA A 304 -1.24 -1.11 17.30
CA ALA A 304 -1.97 -1.92 18.27
C ALA A 304 -1.37 -1.83 19.68
N HIS A 305 -0.05 -1.82 19.78
CA HIS A 305 0.65 -1.63 21.07
C HIS A 305 0.40 -0.25 21.66
N GLN A 306 0.54 0.81 20.87
CA GLN A 306 0.34 2.19 21.34
C GLN A 306 -1.09 2.45 21.81
N VAL A 307 -2.10 1.97 21.07
CA VAL A 307 -3.51 2.10 21.46
C VAL A 307 -3.83 1.31 22.74
N LYS A 308 -3.19 0.15 22.92
CA LYS A 308 -3.33 -0.66 24.14
C LYS A 308 -2.77 0.05 25.37
N GLU A 309 -1.65 0.76 25.23
CA GLU A 309 -1.04 1.55 26.29
C GLU A 309 -1.88 2.78 26.64
N ASP A 310 -2.39 3.47 25.62
CA ASP A 310 -3.22 4.68 25.77
C ASP A 310 -4.14 4.83 24.55
N ALA A 311 -5.44 4.76 24.76
CA ALA A 311 -6.44 4.90 23.71
C ALA A 311 -6.39 6.27 22.98
N LEU A 312 -5.79 7.29 23.56
CA LEU A 312 -5.59 8.60 22.91
C LEU A 312 -4.46 8.57 21.85
N ARG A 313 -3.66 7.53 21.81
CA ARG A 313 -2.61 7.33 20.80
C ARG A 313 -3.19 6.74 19.50
N TRP A 314 -4.21 7.38 18.98
CA TRP A 314 -4.99 6.95 17.81
C TRP A 314 -4.20 6.82 16.51
N GLY A 315 -3.01 7.42 16.41
CA GLY A 315 -2.14 7.36 15.24
C GLY A 315 -0.76 7.95 15.53
N TRP A 316 0.19 7.70 14.64
CA TRP A 316 1.60 8.06 14.81
C TRP A 316 1.87 9.55 15.16
N PRO A 317 1.08 10.56 14.72
CA PRO A 317 1.34 11.95 15.08
C PRO A 317 1.22 12.26 16.58
N VAL A 318 0.49 11.41 17.32
CA VAL A 318 0.29 11.56 18.77
C VAL A 318 1.01 10.48 19.60
N TRP A 319 1.82 9.64 18.94
CA TRP A 319 2.68 8.71 19.66
C TRP A 319 3.85 9.44 20.33
N PRO A 320 4.52 8.85 21.33
CA PRO A 320 5.77 9.37 21.83
C PRO A 320 6.78 9.57 20.70
N GLU A 321 7.55 10.65 20.73
CA GLU A 321 8.48 11.04 19.67
C GLU A 321 9.42 9.90 19.24
N ALA A 322 9.86 9.08 20.19
CA ALA A 322 10.68 7.90 19.94
C ALA A 322 10.07 6.87 18.98
N PHE A 323 8.76 6.90 18.78
CA PHE A 323 8.04 5.97 17.90
C PHE A 323 7.49 6.61 16.62
N GLN A 324 7.83 7.87 16.35
CA GLN A 324 7.33 8.59 15.17
C GLN A 324 8.20 8.42 13.92
N SER A 325 9.33 7.71 14.00
CA SER A 325 10.22 7.47 12.86
C SER A 325 10.64 6.01 12.80
N VAL A 326 10.63 5.44 11.60
CA VAL A 326 11.14 4.08 11.33
C VAL A 326 12.64 3.94 11.59
N ASP A 327 13.37 5.05 11.57
CA ASP A 327 14.81 5.08 11.80
C ASP A 327 15.17 5.06 13.28
N SER A 328 14.19 5.30 14.17
CA SER A 328 14.46 5.38 15.60
C SER A 328 14.87 4.03 16.19
N PRO A 329 15.83 4.01 17.13
CA PRO A 329 16.26 2.79 17.81
C PRO A 329 15.12 2.10 18.56
N GLU A 330 14.17 2.87 19.09
CA GLU A 330 13.02 2.37 19.84
C GLU A 330 12.06 1.58 18.96
N VAL A 331 11.80 2.04 17.72
CA VAL A 331 10.99 1.31 16.74
C VAL A 331 11.69 0.01 16.35
N LYS A 332 12.99 0.02 16.09
CA LYS A 332 13.77 -1.18 15.77
C LYS A 332 13.72 -2.20 16.89
N ARG A 333 13.95 -1.74 18.13
CA ARG A 333 13.86 -2.58 19.33
C ARG A 333 12.46 -3.16 19.52
N PHE A 334 11.41 -2.36 19.34
CA PHE A 334 10.04 -2.83 19.40
C PHE A 334 9.82 -3.98 18.41
N CYS A 335 10.25 -3.83 17.16
CA CYS A 335 10.09 -4.87 16.13
C CYS A 335 10.82 -6.17 16.49
N GLU A 336 11.98 -6.09 17.15
CA GLU A 336 12.73 -7.26 17.62
C GLU A 336 12.03 -7.94 18.80
N GLU A 337 11.60 -7.18 19.81
CA GLU A 337 10.93 -7.68 21.01
C GLU A 337 9.52 -8.22 20.73
N HIS A 338 8.82 -7.66 19.74
CA HIS A 338 7.46 -8.02 19.34
C HIS A 338 7.41 -8.67 17.94
N ARG A 339 8.42 -9.46 17.62
CA ARG A 339 8.55 -10.07 16.30
C ARG A 339 7.34 -10.94 15.92
N ASP A 340 6.78 -11.69 16.87
CA ASP A 340 5.59 -12.50 16.62
C ASP A 340 4.38 -11.63 16.20
N ASP A 341 4.22 -10.45 16.78
CA ASP A 341 3.17 -9.51 16.38
C ASP A 341 3.40 -8.97 14.98
N VAL A 342 4.63 -8.61 14.63
CA VAL A 342 4.96 -8.17 13.26
C VAL A 342 4.72 -9.30 12.27
N ASP A 343 5.15 -10.52 12.56
CA ASP A 343 4.96 -11.69 11.71
C ASP A 343 3.47 -12.03 11.54
N PHE A 344 2.65 -11.82 12.57
CA PHE A 344 1.20 -11.96 12.48
C PHE A 344 0.59 -11.01 11.43
N TYR A 345 0.96 -9.73 11.42
CA TYR A 345 0.46 -8.77 10.42
C TYR A 345 1.02 -9.01 9.03
N LEU A 346 2.24 -9.53 8.89
CA LEU A 346 2.76 -10.04 7.62
C LEU A 346 1.88 -11.18 7.09
N TRP A 347 1.54 -12.12 7.95
CA TRP A 347 0.68 -13.24 7.60
C TRP A 347 -0.74 -12.81 7.21
N LEU A 348 -1.33 -11.82 7.89
CA LEU A 348 -2.62 -11.26 7.51
C LEU A 348 -2.59 -10.68 6.09
N GLN A 349 -1.54 -9.99 5.70
CA GLN A 349 -1.40 -9.47 4.33
C GLN A 349 -1.26 -10.61 3.32
N TRP A 350 -0.53 -11.68 3.66
CA TRP A 350 -0.45 -12.86 2.81
C TRP A 350 -1.81 -13.56 2.64
N LEU A 351 -2.58 -13.69 3.69
CA LEU A 351 -3.95 -14.23 3.61
C LEU A 351 -4.85 -13.38 2.72
N ALA A 352 -4.86 -12.07 2.95
CA ALA A 352 -5.65 -11.13 2.17
C ALA A 352 -5.26 -11.17 0.69
N TYR A 353 -3.96 -11.16 0.40
CA TYR A 353 -3.43 -11.28 -0.97
C TYR A 353 -3.87 -12.60 -1.63
N THR A 354 -3.72 -13.71 -0.94
CA THR A 354 -4.07 -15.04 -1.47
C THR A 354 -5.55 -15.12 -1.80
N GLN A 355 -6.42 -14.68 -0.89
CA GLN A 355 -7.86 -14.70 -1.12
C GLN A 355 -8.30 -13.73 -2.23
N PHE A 356 -7.69 -12.56 -2.32
CA PHE A 356 -7.96 -11.63 -3.43
C PHE A 356 -7.44 -12.16 -4.76
N ALA A 357 -6.27 -12.80 -4.78
CA ALA A 357 -5.73 -13.46 -5.97
C ALA A 357 -6.64 -14.60 -6.45
N ASP A 358 -7.29 -15.32 -5.55
CA ASP A 358 -8.29 -16.35 -5.90
C ASP A 358 -9.57 -15.74 -6.49
N CYS A 359 -9.97 -14.54 -6.05
CA CYS A 359 -11.04 -13.78 -6.72
C CYS A 359 -10.64 -13.41 -8.16
N TRP A 360 -9.40 -12.97 -8.37
CA TRP A 360 -8.86 -12.68 -9.70
C TRP A 360 -8.87 -13.91 -10.60
N LYS A 361 -8.38 -15.06 -10.13
CA LYS A 361 -8.43 -16.33 -10.86
C LYS A 361 -9.86 -16.74 -11.20
N THR A 362 -10.81 -16.52 -10.30
CA THR A 362 -12.24 -16.80 -10.53
C THR A 362 -12.83 -15.92 -11.63
N SER A 363 -12.30 -14.70 -11.82
CA SER A 363 -12.77 -13.75 -12.84
C SER A 363 -12.24 -14.05 -14.25
N GLN A 364 -11.21 -14.91 -14.38
CA GLN A 364 -10.64 -15.36 -15.66
C GLN A 364 -11.46 -16.49 -16.26
#